data_4df9f5b51cb8210d6a2e3f5911117fe6
#
_entry.id   4df9f5b51cb8210d6a2e3f5911117fe6
#
_cell.length_a   1.000
_cell.length_b   1.000
_cell.length_c   1.000
_cell.angle_alpha   90.00
_cell.angle_beta   90.00
_cell.angle_gamma   90.00
#
_symmetry.space_group_name_H-M   'P 1'
#
loop_
_entity.id
_entity.type
_entity.pdbx_description
1 polymer ?
#
loop_
_entity_poly.entity_id
_entity_poly.type
_entity_poly.pdbx_seq_one_letter_code
_entity_poly.pdbx_strand_id
1 'polypeptide(L)'
;MKRVKIIANPNSGRGAALGKILELIELMSEDRYEIELLFTHEEGDGTRFAYDYSGEDFIICSGGDGTVNEVVNGMYLSGRDIPLGILQSGTVNDFANAQGLPTSPNAFYKMIKNYKTKTIDLGLAGERAFINVAAGGMLTEIAYTVSAEKKATLG
;
A
#
# COMPACT_ATOMS: atom_id res chain seq x y z
N MET A 1 8.65 -17.83 -12.86
CA MET A 1 7.33 -17.26 -12.55
C MET A 1 7.51 -16.45 -11.26
N LYS A 2 7.14 -15.17 -11.26
CA LYS A 2 7.25 -14.34 -10.04
C LYS A 2 5.97 -14.45 -9.22
N ARG A 3 6.12 -14.54 -7.90
CA ARG A 3 5.03 -14.56 -6.94
C ARG A 3 4.79 -13.16 -6.38
N VAL A 4 3.55 -12.73 -6.39
CA VAL A 4 3.15 -11.39 -5.98
C VAL A 4 2.05 -11.47 -4.93
N LYS A 5 2.25 -10.81 -3.81
CA LYS A 5 1.19 -10.59 -2.82
C LYS A 5 0.60 -9.20 -3.02
N ILE A 6 -0.69 -9.12 -3.32
CA ILE A 6 -1.43 -7.85 -3.42
C ILE A 6 -2.24 -7.68 -2.15
N ILE A 7 -1.95 -6.63 -1.39
CA ILE A 7 -2.69 -6.22 -0.19
C ILE A 7 -3.49 -4.97 -0.54
N ALA A 8 -4.79 -5.05 -0.46
CA ALA A 8 -5.67 -4.02 -0.97
C ALA A 8 -6.77 -3.61 0.02
N ASN A 9 -6.96 -2.29 0.17
CA ASN A 9 -8.13 -1.75 0.86
C ASN A 9 -9.23 -1.45 -0.16
N PRO A 10 -10.29 -2.27 -0.25
CA PRO A 10 -11.35 -2.11 -1.25
C PRO A 10 -12.14 -0.82 -1.07
N ASN A 11 -12.15 -0.24 0.14
CA ASN A 11 -12.90 0.97 0.47
C ASN A 11 -12.10 2.26 0.19
N SER A 12 -10.83 2.18 -0.22
CA SER A 12 -10.04 3.37 -0.50
C SER A 12 -10.48 4.07 -1.78
N GLY A 13 -10.32 5.41 -1.82
CA GLY A 13 -10.63 6.21 -3.01
C GLY A 13 -12.09 6.11 -3.46
N ARG A 14 -13.04 6.07 -2.53
CA ARG A 14 -14.49 5.94 -2.83
C ARG A 14 -14.82 4.70 -3.67
N GLY A 15 -14.11 3.59 -3.45
CA GLY A 15 -14.33 2.32 -4.15
C GLY A 15 -13.61 2.19 -5.50
N ALA A 16 -12.83 3.18 -5.91
CA ALA A 16 -12.05 3.10 -7.16
C ALA A 16 -10.89 2.07 -7.09
N ALA A 17 -10.50 1.67 -5.88
CA ALA A 17 -9.41 0.72 -5.65
C ALA A 17 -9.64 -0.62 -6.35
N LEU A 18 -10.84 -1.18 -6.23
CA LEU A 18 -11.15 -2.48 -6.80
C LEU A 18 -11.02 -2.50 -8.33
N GLY A 19 -11.50 -1.47 -9.01
CA GLY A 19 -11.37 -1.36 -10.48
C GLY A 19 -9.90 -1.32 -10.91
N LYS A 20 -9.06 -0.56 -10.20
CA LYS A 20 -7.61 -0.48 -10.48
C LYS A 20 -6.91 -1.82 -10.26
N ILE A 21 -7.30 -2.56 -9.21
CA ILE A 21 -6.71 -3.87 -8.91
C ILE A 21 -7.07 -4.89 -9.99
N LEU A 22 -8.33 -4.94 -10.41
CA LEU A 22 -8.78 -5.86 -11.46
C LEU A 22 -8.07 -5.57 -12.78
N GLU A 23 -7.96 -4.30 -13.19
CA GLU A 23 -7.18 -3.90 -14.37
C GLU A 23 -5.70 -4.32 -14.24
N LEU A 24 -5.09 -4.13 -13.06
CA LEU A 24 -3.70 -4.54 -12.84
C LEU A 24 -3.55 -6.06 -12.96
N ILE A 25 -4.44 -6.84 -12.36
CA ILE A 25 -4.40 -8.31 -12.41
C ILE A 25 -4.56 -8.80 -13.85
N GLU A 26 -5.45 -8.20 -14.63
CA GLU A 26 -5.61 -8.51 -16.05
C GLU A 26 -4.29 -8.30 -16.82
N LEU A 27 -3.65 -7.13 -16.65
CA LEU A 27 -2.35 -6.83 -17.26
C LEU A 27 -1.25 -7.82 -16.82
N MET A 28 -1.24 -8.21 -15.54
CA MET A 28 -0.24 -9.14 -15.00
C MET A 28 -0.46 -10.59 -15.46
N SER A 29 -1.69 -10.96 -15.80
CA SER A 29 -2.02 -12.31 -16.24
C SER A 29 -1.29 -12.71 -17.53
N GLU A 30 -0.95 -11.75 -18.38
CA GLU A 30 -0.22 -11.98 -19.64
C GLU A 30 1.23 -12.45 -19.39
N ASP A 31 1.85 -12.07 -18.27
CA ASP A 31 3.26 -12.34 -17.95
C ASP A 31 3.46 -13.47 -16.93
N ARG A 32 2.46 -14.30 -16.66
CA ARG A 32 2.50 -15.47 -15.79
C ARG A 32 2.98 -15.18 -14.36
N TYR A 33 2.42 -14.15 -13.72
CA TYR A 33 2.56 -13.95 -12.28
C TYR A 33 1.69 -14.96 -11.51
N GLU A 34 2.20 -15.45 -10.39
CA GLU A 34 1.38 -16.11 -9.37
C GLU A 34 0.93 -15.04 -8.37
N ILE A 35 -0.38 -14.77 -8.31
CA ILE A 35 -0.93 -13.64 -7.57
C ILE A 35 -1.74 -14.15 -6.37
N GLU A 36 -1.35 -13.71 -5.17
CA GLU A 36 -2.13 -13.80 -3.95
C GLU A 36 -2.79 -12.44 -3.68
N LEU A 37 -4.13 -12.37 -3.67
CA LEU A 37 -4.88 -11.13 -3.42
C LEU A 37 -5.57 -11.19 -2.06
N LEU A 38 -5.25 -10.24 -1.18
CA LEU A 38 -5.78 -10.11 0.16
C LEU A 38 -6.45 -8.74 0.33
N PHE A 39 -7.71 -8.75 0.78
CA PHE A 39 -8.44 -7.52 1.09
C PHE A 39 -8.39 -7.21 2.58
N THR A 40 -8.08 -5.96 2.92
CA THR A 40 -8.17 -5.48 4.30
C THR A 40 -9.61 -5.14 4.64
N HIS A 41 -10.04 -5.52 5.83
CA HIS A 41 -11.38 -5.27 6.36
C HIS A 41 -11.35 -4.41 7.63
N GLU A 42 -10.29 -4.54 8.43
CA GLU A 42 -10.12 -3.83 9.69
C GLU A 42 -8.68 -3.29 9.85
N GLU A 43 -8.50 -2.42 10.84
CA GLU A 43 -7.19 -1.87 11.18
C GLU A 43 -6.24 -3.00 11.61
N GLY A 44 -5.00 -2.95 11.09
CA GLY A 44 -3.97 -3.96 11.34
C GLY A 44 -3.93 -5.11 10.34
N ASP A 45 -4.96 -5.31 9.50
CA ASP A 45 -4.94 -6.35 8.47
C ASP A 45 -3.75 -6.19 7.51
N GLY A 46 -3.46 -4.95 7.08
CA GLY A 46 -2.32 -4.66 6.22
C GLY A 46 -0.99 -5.08 6.85
N THR A 47 -0.85 -4.84 8.16
CA THR A 47 0.33 -5.26 8.92
C THR A 47 0.43 -6.78 8.99
N ARG A 48 -0.66 -7.46 9.34
CA ARG A 48 -0.71 -8.91 9.45
C ARG A 48 -0.38 -9.58 8.12
N PHE A 49 -1.03 -9.17 7.03
CA PHE A 49 -0.83 -9.76 5.70
C PHE A 49 0.59 -9.54 5.16
N ALA A 50 1.18 -8.38 5.45
CA ALA A 50 2.56 -8.10 5.04
C ALA A 50 3.59 -8.79 5.93
N TYR A 51 3.25 -9.08 7.19
CA TYR A 51 4.09 -9.88 8.10
C TYR A 51 4.15 -11.34 7.67
N ASP A 52 2.99 -11.92 7.30
CA ASP A 52 2.88 -13.32 6.92
C ASP A 52 3.49 -13.56 5.54
N TYR A 53 4.49 -14.46 5.49
CA TYR A 53 5.20 -14.78 4.23
C TYR A 53 4.64 -16.05 3.60
N SER A 54 4.31 -15.97 2.32
CA SER A 54 3.85 -17.08 1.48
C SER A 54 4.78 -17.41 0.30
N GLY A 55 5.98 -16.81 0.31
CA GLY A 55 6.98 -17.04 -0.76
C GLY A 55 6.92 -16.01 -1.87
N GLU A 56 6.31 -14.85 -1.63
CA GLU A 56 6.25 -13.76 -2.61
C GLU A 56 7.61 -13.13 -2.88
N ASP A 57 7.85 -12.76 -4.14
CA ASP A 57 9.05 -12.02 -4.58
C ASP A 57 8.93 -10.52 -4.29
N PHE A 58 7.69 -9.99 -4.25
CA PHE A 58 7.40 -8.60 -3.89
C PHE A 58 5.93 -8.43 -3.47
N ILE A 59 5.66 -7.32 -2.80
CA ILE A 59 4.31 -6.94 -2.37
C ILE A 59 3.82 -5.76 -3.22
N ILE A 60 2.53 -5.75 -3.56
CA ILE A 60 1.82 -4.59 -4.09
C ILE A 60 0.79 -4.15 -3.04
N CYS A 61 0.90 -2.91 -2.59
CA CYS A 61 -0.11 -2.28 -1.74
C CYS A 61 -1.04 -1.42 -2.60
N SER A 62 -2.35 -1.66 -2.53
CA SER A 62 -3.37 -0.80 -3.13
C SER A 62 -4.25 -0.20 -2.03
N GLY A 63 -4.04 1.07 -1.73
CA GLY A 63 -4.72 1.76 -0.63
C GLY A 63 -4.33 3.22 -0.56
N GLY A 64 -4.75 3.90 0.50
CA GLY A 64 -4.26 5.22 0.89
C GLY A 64 -3.06 5.12 1.83
N ASP A 65 -2.60 6.28 2.32
CA ASP A 65 -1.39 6.38 3.17
C ASP A 65 -1.47 5.51 4.44
N GLY A 66 -2.66 5.35 5.04
CA GLY A 66 -2.88 4.45 6.18
C GLY A 66 -2.60 2.98 5.84
N THR A 67 -3.13 2.48 4.73
CA THR A 67 -2.89 1.10 4.27
C THR A 67 -1.42 0.89 3.93
N VAL A 68 -0.79 1.86 3.28
CA VAL A 68 0.66 1.81 2.98
C VAL A 68 1.47 1.72 4.26
N ASN A 69 1.13 2.52 5.27
CA ASN A 69 1.82 2.51 6.56
C ASN A 69 1.67 1.17 7.30
N GLU A 70 0.49 0.56 7.28
CA GLU A 70 0.29 -0.78 7.83
C GLU A 70 1.15 -1.83 7.13
N VAL A 71 1.14 -1.84 5.79
CA VAL A 71 1.95 -2.79 5.00
C VAL A 71 3.44 -2.62 5.30
N VAL A 72 3.93 -1.38 5.35
CA VAL A 72 5.33 -1.08 5.69
C VAL A 72 5.69 -1.59 7.09
N ASN A 73 4.78 -1.40 8.07
CA ASN A 73 4.99 -1.95 9.42
C ASN A 73 5.09 -3.48 9.43
N GLY A 74 4.22 -4.17 8.69
CA GLY A 74 4.29 -5.63 8.57
C GLY A 74 5.59 -6.12 7.94
N MET A 75 6.04 -5.46 6.87
CA MET A 75 7.32 -5.74 6.22
C MET A 75 8.50 -5.50 7.17
N TYR A 76 8.51 -4.39 7.89
CA TYR A 76 9.53 -4.08 8.89
C TYR A 76 9.60 -5.13 9.99
N LEU A 77 8.46 -5.48 10.58
CA LEU A 77 8.38 -6.49 11.66
C LEU A 77 8.80 -7.88 11.17
N SER A 78 8.55 -8.21 9.92
CA SER A 78 8.98 -9.49 9.32
C SER A 78 10.48 -9.59 9.07
N GLY A 79 11.20 -8.46 9.08
CA GLY A 79 12.63 -8.37 8.81
C GLY A 79 13.04 -8.74 7.38
N ARG A 80 12.09 -8.78 6.44
CA ARG A 80 12.36 -9.16 5.04
C ARG A 80 12.62 -7.94 4.19
N ASP A 81 13.61 -8.07 3.31
CA ASP A 81 13.97 -7.06 2.32
C ASP A 81 13.45 -7.48 0.93
N ILE A 82 12.16 -7.28 0.71
CA ILE A 82 11.51 -7.49 -0.58
C ILE A 82 10.90 -6.18 -1.07
N PRO A 83 10.80 -5.96 -2.40
CA PRO A 83 10.26 -4.72 -2.93
C PRO A 83 8.77 -4.52 -2.61
N LEU A 84 8.40 -3.26 -2.37
CA LEU A 84 7.02 -2.80 -2.24
C LEU A 84 6.65 -1.91 -3.42
N GLY A 85 5.62 -2.31 -4.19
CA GLY A 85 4.96 -1.45 -5.15
C GLY A 85 3.72 -0.81 -4.53
N ILE A 86 3.47 0.48 -4.80
CA ILE A 86 2.30 1.18 -4.28
C ILE A 86 1.42 1.63 -5.45
N LEU A 87 0.27 0.97 -5.62
CA LEU A 87 -0.77 1.37 -6.56
C LEU A 87 -1.71 2.35 -5.87
N GLN A 88 -1.61 3.62 -6.22
CA GLN A 88 -2.35 4.70 -5.58
C GLN A 88 -3.87 4.53 -5.76
N SER A 89 -4.60 4.39 -4.66
CA SER A 89 -6.06 4.29 -4.67
C SER A 89 -6.75 5.10 -3.57
N GLY A 90 -5.99 5.72 -2.68
CA GLY A 90 -6.51 6.65 -1.68
C GLY A 90 -6.80 8.04 -2.23
N THR A 91 -7.31 8.93 -1.38
CA THR A 91 -7.67 10.31 -1.77
C THR A 91 -6.45 11.21 -1.91
N VAL A 92 -5.48 11.11 -1.03
CA VAL A 92 -4.31 11.99 -0.95
C VAL A 92 -3.06 11.33 -1.50
N ASN A 93 -2.68 10.16 -0.98
CA ASN A 93 -1.53 9.36 -1.38
C ASN A 93 -0.21 10.15 -1.33
N ASP A 94 0.02 10.88 -0.23
CA ASP A 94 1.14 11.81 -0.06
C ASP A 94 2.49 11.18 -0.38
N PHE A 95 2.76 10.01 0.20
CA PHE A 95 4.02 9.32 -0.03
C PHE A 95 4.21 8.93 -1.51
N ALA A 96 3.20 8.30 -2.10
CA ALA A 96 3.29 7.83 -3.48
C ALA A 96 3.44 8.99 -4.48
N ASN A 97 2.75 10.10 -4.23
CA ASN A 97 2.87 11.34 -5.01
C ASN A 97 4.27 11.95 -4.86
N ALA A 98 4.81 12.04 -3.65
CA ALA A 98 6.16 12.55 -3.40
C ALA A 98 7.25 11.71 -4.08
N GLN A 99 7.03 10.40 -4.24
CA GLN A 99 7.93 9.51 -4.98
C GLN A 99 7.67 9.51 -6.49
N GLY A 100 6.68 10.24 -7.00
CA GLY A 100 6.32 10.27 -8.42
C GLY A 100 5.81 8.94 -8.96
N LEU A 101 5.16 8.13 -8.11
CA LEU A 101 4.64 6.83 -8.51
C LEU A 101 3.44 6.98 -9.46
N PRO A 102 3.28 6.08 -10.44
CA PRO A 102 2.16 6.14 -11.38
C PRO A 102 0.80 5.98 -10.70
N THR A 103 -0.20 6.68 -11.20
CA THR A 103 -1.59 6.62 -10.70
C THR A 103 -2.46 5.63 -11.46
N SER A 104 -2.12 5.31 -12.72
CA SER A 104 -2.86 4.36 -13.54
C SER A 104 -2.27 2.95 -13.46
N PRO A 105 -3.10 1.91 -13.47
CA PRO A 105 -2.65 0.51 -13.44
C PRO A 105 -1.68 0.17 -14.58
N ASN A 106 -1.94 0.66 -15.79
CA ASN A 106 -1.07 0.40 -16.95
C ASN A 106 0.33 1.00 -16.78
N ALA A 107 0.43 2.25 -16.33
CA ALA A 107 1.73 2.89 -16.09
C ALA A 107 2.46 2.22 -14.91
N PHE A 108 1.73 1.84 -13.86
CA PHE A 108 2.25 1.09 -12.74
C PHE A 108 2.78 -0.29 -13.17
N TYR A 109 2.03 -1.02 -13.99
CA TYR A 109 2.45 -2.30 -14.53
C TYR A 109 3.75 -2.18 -15.36
N LYS A 110 3.84 -1.18 -16.23
CA LYS A 110 5.08 -0.90 -16.97
C LYS A 110 6.27 -0.61 -16.04
N MET A 111 6.03 0.09 -14.94
CA MET A 111 7.06 0.37 -13.93
C MET A 111 7.55 -0.93 -13.27
N ILE A 112 6.66 -1.80 -12.79
CA ILE A 112 7.06 -3.05 -12.15
C ILE A 112 7.70 -4.05 -13.12
N LYS A 113 7.32 -4.05 -14.40
CA LYS A 113 8.01 -4.86 -15.43
C LYS A 113 9.47 -4.48 -15.59
N ASN A 114 9.80 -3.20 -15.52
CA ASN A 114 11.18 -2.72 -15.58
C ASN A 114 11.98 -3.02 -14.31
N TYR A 115 11.31 -3.38 -13.22
CA TYR A 115 11.85 -3.82 -11.94
C TYR A 115 13.00 -2.95 -11.40
N LYS A 116 12.82 -1.64 -11.46
CA LYS A 116 13.75 -0.70 -10.83
C LYS A 116 13.26 -0.40 -9.41
N THR A 117 14.08 -0.74 -8.44
CA THR A 117 13.81 -0.44 -7.03
C THR A 117 14.62 0.74 -6.54
N LYS A 118 14.11 1.42 -5.52
CA LYS A 118 14.78 2.47 -4.79
C LYS A 118 14.71 2.14 -3.30
N THR A 119 15.83 2.14 -2.62
CA THR A 119 15.86 2.03 -1.18
C THR A 119 15.42 3.35 -0.56
N ILE A 120 14.58 3.28 0.45
CA ILE A 120 14.11 4.42 1.23
C ILE A 120 14.32 4.17 2.72
N ASP A 121 14.59 5.24 3.46
CA ASP A 121 14.67 5.17 4.90
C ASP A 121 13.28 5.10 5.53
N LEU A 122 13.17 4.39 6.65
CA LEU A 122 11.97 4.36 7.48
C LEU A 122 12.23 5.13 8.76
N GLY A 123 11.26 5.95 9.17
CA GLY A 123 11.26 6.51 10.52
C GLY A 123 10.72 5.48 11.51
N LEU A 124 11.20 5.53 12.76
CA LEU A 124 10.71 4.71 13.86
C LEU A 124 10.15 5.60 14.97
N ALA A 125 8.93 5.29 15.40
CA ALA A 125 8.31 5.88 16.59
C ALA A 125 8.03 4.75 17.60
N GLY A 126 8.95 4.53 18.55
CA GLY A 126 8.98 3.34 19.37
C GLY A 126 9.21 2.10 18.50
N GLU A 127 8.30 1.14 18.55
CA GLU A 127 8.37 -0.10 17.76
C GLU A 127 7.65 -0.02 16.41
N ARG A 128 7.01 1.12 16.10
CA ARG A 128 6.27 1.31 14.84
C ARG A 128 7.10 2.04 13.79
N ALA A 129 7.23 1.43 12.62
CA ALA A 129 7.78 2.09 11.46
C ALA A 129 6.76 3.04 10.82
N PHE A 130 7.24 4.15 10.26
CA PHE A 130 6.43 5.03 9.44
C PHE A 130 7.20 5.49 8.21
N ILE A 131 6.48 5.73 7.11
CA ILE A 131 7.08 6.01 5.80
C ILE A 131 6.97 7.47 5.38
N ASN A 132 6.09 8.26 5.99
CA ASN A 132 5.87 9.65 5.60
C ASN A 132 5.96 10.60 6.79
N VAL A 133 4.96 10.60 7.66
CA VAL A 133 4.85 11.52 8.78
C VAL A 133 4.46 10.77 10.05
N ALA A 134 5.18 11.02 11.14
CA ALA A 134 4.74 10.74 12.49
C ALA A 134 4.47 12.07 13.20
N ALA A 135 3.25 12.26 13.70
CA ALA A 135 2.86 13.44 14.44
C ALA A 135 2.36 13.06 15.83
N GLY A 136 2.76 13.81 16.86
CA GLY A 136 2.37 13.63 18.25
C GLY A 136 1.92 14.93 18.87
N GLY A 137 1.01 14.86 19.86
CA GLY A 137 0.54 16.01 20.62
C GLY A 137 -0.98 16.20 20.57
N MET A 138 -1.48 17.17 21.33
CA MET A 138 -2.91 17.38 21.57
C MET A 138 -3.74 17.60 20.29
N LEU A 139 -3.17 18.18 19.24
CA LEU A 139 -3.86 18.44 17.98
C LEU A 139 -4.00 17.19 17.09
N THR A 140 -3.24 16.13 17.35
CA THR A 140 -3.33 14.91 16.55
C THR A 140 -4.57 14.08 16.87
N GLU A 141 -5.16 14.23 18.06
CA GLU A 141 -6.42 13.57 18.42
C GLU A 141 -7.58 14.02 17.52
N ILE A 142 -7.56 15.26 17.02
CA ILE A 142 -8.57 15.77 16.09
C ILE A 142 -8.55 15.01 14.77
N ALA A 143 -7.38 14.60 14.29
CA ALA A 143 -7.24 13.85 13.04
C ALA A 143 -7.78 12.42 13.15
N TYR A 144 -7.70 11.80 14.34
CA TYR A 144 -8.22 10.44 14.58
C TYR A 144 -9.75 10.40 14.73
N THR A 145 -10.36 11.49 15.20
CA THR A 145 -11.82 11.57 15.42
C THR A 145 -12.61 11.88 14.16
N VAL A 146 -11.96 12.23 13.04
CA VAL A 146 -12.65 12.46 11.76
C VAL A 146 -13.03 11.12 11.15
N SER A 147 -14.34 10.82 11.15
CA SER A 147 -14.89 9.60 10.55
C SER A 147 -14.52 9.46 9.07
N ALA A 148 -14.51 8.22 8.55
CA ALA A 148 -14.22 7.95 7.14
C ALA A 148 -15.13 8.74 6.18
N GLU A 149 -16.40 8.96 6.56
CA GLU A 149 -17.36 9.77 5.82
C GLU A 149 -16.94 11.24 5.72
N LYS A 150 -16.43 11.83 6.83
CA LYS A 150 -15.93 13.21 6.82
C LYS A 150 -14.64 13.36 6.02
N LYS A 151 -13.72 12.36 6.06
CA LYS A 151 -12.54 12.35 5.22
C LYS A 151 -12.89 12.32 3.73
N ALA A 152 -13.93 11.59 3.35
CA ALA A 152 -14.41 11.52 1.96
C ALA A 152 -15.08 12.82 1.48
N THR A 153 -15.52 13.70 2.38
CA THR A 153 -16.19 14.97 2.06
C THR A 153 -15.23 16.16 1.99
N LEU A 154 -14.10 16.09 2.69
CA LEU A 154 -13.10 17.17 2.81
C LEU A 154 -11.85 16.96 1.92
N GLY A 155 -11.72 15.81 1.26
CA GLY A 155 -10.60 15.46 0.36
C GLY A 155 -10.91 15.65 -1.11
#